data_487ae034c29597da0b5a282e03fb0678
#
_entry.id   487ae034c29597da0b5a282e03fb0678
#
_cell.length_a   1.000
_cell.length_b   1.000
_cell.length_c   1.000
_cell.angle_alpha   90.00
_cell.angle_beta   90.00
_cell.angle_gamma   90.00
#
_symmetry.space_group_name_H-M   'P 1'
#
loop_
_entity.id
_entity.type
_entity.pdbx_description
1 polymer ?
#
loop_
_entity_poly.entity_id
_entity_poly.type
_entity_poly.pdbx_seq_one_letter_code
_entity_poly.pdbx_strand_id
1 'polypeptide(L)'
;FRCPDPSANPYMAFAALLLAGLDGIQNKIEPPAPVDKDIYELPPEEHAAMDHVPGSLGAVLDNLEADHEFLLAGDVFTPDLIETWVELKRGDLAALQQRPHPYEFDLYYDI
;
A
#
# COMPACT_ATOMS: atom_id res chain seq x y z
N PHE A 1 8.12 3.45 -11.06
CA PHE A 1 7.24 3.08 -9.95
C PHE A 1 7.52 1.64 -9.51
N ARG A 2 7.86 1.43 -8.23
CA ARG A 2 8.35 0.14 -7.70
C ARG A 2 7.58 -0.34 -6.45
N CYS A 3 6.46 0.29 -6.12
CA CYS A 3 5.70 -0.07 -4.93
C CYS A 3 5.02 -1.46 -4.99
N PRO A 4 4.50 -1.94 -6.14
CA PRO A 4 3.91 -3.26 -6.20
C PRO A 4 4.95 -4.36 -5.99
N ASP A 5 4.59 -5.32 -5.18
CA ASP A 5 5.34 -6.55 -4.95
C ASP A 5 5.24 -7.50 -6.15
N PRO A 6 6.25 -8.35 -6.42
CA PRO A 6 6.19 -9.34 -7.52
C PRO A 6 5.02 -10.33 -7.44
N SER A 7 4.44 -10.53 -6.26
CA SER A 7 3.25 -11.37 -6.06
C SER A 7 1.93 -10.66 -6.33
N ALA A 8 1.96 -9.34 -6.62
CA ALA A 8 0.76 -8.59 -6.93
C ALA A 8 0.06 -9.12 -8.18
N ASN A 9 -1.27 -9.17 -8.15
CA ASN A 9 -2.05 -9.48 -9.34
C ASN A 9 -1.90 -8.32 -10.37
N PRO A 10 -1.26 -8.56 -11.53
CA PRO A 10 -0.96 -7.48 -12.47
C PRO A 10 -2.20 -6.82 -13.06
N TYR A 11 -3.28 -7.55 -13.24
CA TYR A 11 -4.53 -7.00 -13.78
C TYR A 11 -5.14 -5.99 -12.81
N MET A 12 -5.22 -6.32 -11.53
CA MET A 12 -5.72 -5.42 -10.50
C MET A 12 -4.78 -4.22 -10.30
N ALA A 13 -3.47 -4.47 -10.25
CA ALA A 13 -2.47 -3.43 -10.06
C ALA A 13 -2.49 -2.39 -11.18
N PHE A 14 -2.53 -2.83 -12.46
CA PHE A 14 -2.58 -1.93 -13.60
C PHE A 14 -3.89 -1.16 -13.67
N ALA A 15 -5.02 -1.80 -13.39
CA ALA A 15 -6.31 -1.14 -13.34
C ALA A 15 -6.34 -0.05 -12.25
N ALA A 16 -5.88 -0.36 -11.05
CA ALA A 16 -5.83 0.59 -9.94
C ALA A 16 -4.91 1.78 -10.23
N LEU A 17 -3.72 1.53 -10.79
CA LEU A 17 -2.78 2.59 -11.19
C LEU A 17 -3.36 3.51 -12.27
N LEU A 18 -4.04 2.93 -13.27
CA LEU A 18 -4.69 3.73 -14.32
C LEU A 18 -5.82 4.59 -13.74
N LEU A 19 -6.67 4.02 -12.89
CA LEU A 19 -7.76 4.75 -12.25
C LEU A 19 -7.26 5.86 -11.34
N ALA A 20 -6.22 5.62 -10.55
CA ALA A 20 -5.57 6.67 -9.74
C ALA A 20 -5.01 7.81 -10.61
N GLY A 21 -4.38 7.47 -11.74
CA GLY A 21 -3.88 8.48 -12.68
C GLY A 21 -5.01 9.29 -13.33
N LEU A 22 -6.11 8.65 -13.69
CA LEU A 22 -7.29 9.32 -14.25
C LEU A 22 -7.97 10.24 -13.21
N ASP A 23 -8.07 9.78 -11.97
CA ASP A 23 -8.58 10.58 -10.86
C ASP A 23 -7.73 11.86 -10.65
N GLY A 24 -6.40 11.69 -10.61
CA GLY A 24 -5.48 12.82 -10.52
C GLY A 24 -5.67 13.86 -11.63
N ILE A 25 -5.87 13.41 -12.89
CA ILE A 25 -6.12 14.30 -14.03
C ILE A 25 -7.48 14.98 -13.92
N GLN A 26 -8.53 14.23 -13.59
CA GLN A 26 -9.90 14.75 -13.47
C GLN A 26 -10.05 15.78 -12.36
N ASN A 27 -9.45 15.51 -11.21
CA ASN A 27 -9.49 16.37 -10.03
C ASN A 27 -8.36 17.41 -9.99
N LYS A 28 -7.48 17.43 -11.02
CA LYS A 28 -6.35 18.35 -11.13
C LYS A 28 -5.47 18.32 -9.88
N ILE A 29 -5.18 17.12 -9.39
CA ILE A 29 -4.30 16.92 -8.25
C ILE A 29 -2.87 17.18 -8.70
N GLU A 30 -2.24 18.22 -8.16
CA GLU A 30 -0.85 18.55 -8.47
C GLU A 30 0.08 17.53 -7.78
N PRO A 31 1.01 16.93 -8.53
CA PRO A 31 1.99 16.03 -7.92
C PRO A 31 2.94 16.81 -7.00
N PRO A 32 3.55 16.15 -6.01
CA PRO A 32 4.59 16.75 -5.19
C PRO A 32 5.81 17.17 -6.04
N ALA A 33 6.64 18.03 -5.51
CA ALA A 33 7.87 18.45 -6.18
C ALA A 33 8.77 17.24 -6.49
N PRO A 34 9.44 17.22 -7.65
CA PRO A 34 10.35 16.14 -7.99
C PRO A 34 11.53 16.05 -7.00
N VAL A 35 11.95 14.84 -6.68
CA VAL A 35 13.11 14.58 -5.82
C VAL A 35 14.27 14.17 -6.72
N ASP A 36 15.19 15.11 -6.99
CA ASP A 36 16.37 14.91 -7.82
C ASP A 36 17.64 14.59 -6.96
N LYS A 37 17.41 13.94 -5.82
CA LYS A 37 18.48 13.56 -4.88
C LYS A 37 18.54 12.04 -4.74
N ASP A 38 19.69 11.52 -4.35
CA ASP A 38 19.79 10.13 -3.93
C ASP A 38 19.08 9.96 -2.59
N ILE A 39 17.97 9.21 -2.61
CA ILE A 39 17.10 9.01 -1.45
C ILE A 39 17.85 8.27 -0.31
N TYR A 40 18.84 7.43 -0.64
CA TYR A 40 19.62 6.68 0.34
C TYR A 40 20.63 7.55 1.10
N GLU A 41 21.00 8.71 0.55
CA GLU A 41 21.95 9.64 1.15
C GLU A 41 21.28 10.86 1.81
N LEU A 42 19.94 10.87 1.87
CA LEU A 42 19.22 11.99 2.47
C LEU A 42 19.44 12.06 3.98
N PRO A 43 19.58 13.29 4.53
CA PRO A 43 19.53 13.48 5.97
C PRO A 43 18.21 12.97 6.57
N PRO A 44 18.21 12.44 7.81
CA PRO A 44 17.01 11.89 8.43
C PRO A 44 15.79 12.84 8.43
N GLU A 45 16.04 14.14 8.56
CA GLU A 45 14.99 15.17 8.55
C GLU A 45 14.33 15.30 7.17
N GLU A 46 15.12 15.30 6.09
CA GLU A 46 14.60 15.35 4.71
C GLU A 46 13.89 14.04 4.35
N HIS A 47 14.42 12.90 4.80
CA HIS A 47 13.79 11.60 4.60
C HIS A 47 12.44 11.51 5.30
N ALA A 48 12.33 12.01 6.54
CA ALA A 48 11.08 12.02 7.30
C ALA A 48 10.01 12.96 6.72
N ALA A 49 10.42 13.97 5.94
CA ALA A 49 9.51 14.90 5.28
C ALA A 49 8.92 14.37 3.96
N MET A 50 9.41 13.23 3.47
CA MET A 50 8.90 12.60 2.24
C MET A 50 7.66 11.77 2.52
N ASP A 51 6.76 11.73 1.55
CA ASP A 51 5.62 10.81 1.59
C ASP A 51 6.10 9.36 1.48
N HIS A 52 5.63 8.52 2.37
CA HIS A 52 5.94 7.10 2.40
C HIS A 52 4.68 6.26 2.21
N VAL A 53 4.84 5.12 1.54
CA VAL A 53 3.78 4.09 1.54
C VAL A 53 3.61 3.55 2.97
N PRO A 54 2.40 3.11 3.36
CA PRO A 54 2.15 2.56 4.68
C PRO A 54 3.10 1.39 5.00
N GLY A 55 3.63 1.36 6.22
CA GLY A 55 4.66 0.40 6.64
C GLY A 55 4.14 -1.00 7.00
N SER A 56 2.84 -1.26 6.92
CA SER A 56 2.26 -2.57 7.24
C SER A 56 1.03 -2.87 6.41
N LEU A 57 0.74 -4.16 6.22
CA LEU A 57 -0.47 -4.61 5.53
C LEU A 57 -1.74 -4.08 6.21
N GLY A 58 -1.77 -4.05 7.54
CA GLY A 58 -2.91 -3.48 8.28
C GLY A 58 -3.19 -2.03 7.89
N ALA A 59 -2.16 -1.18 7.93
CA ALA A 59 -2.29 0.23 7.56
C ALA A 59 -2.67 0.42 6.07
N VAL A 60 -2.17 -0.45 5.17
CA VAL A 60 -2.58 -0.43 3.74
C VAL A 60 -4.06 -0.74 3.60
N LEU A 61 -4.57 -1.74 4.33
CA LEU A 61 -5.99 -2.12 4.28
C LEU A 61 -6.89 -1.03 4.88
N ASP A 62 -6.47 -0.40 5.99
CA ASP A 62 -7.19 0.73 6.58
C ASP A 62 -7.30 1.90 5.59
N ASN A 63 -6.22 2.21 4.87
CA ASN A 63 -6.23 3.25 3.84
C ASN A 63 -7.12 2.87 2.65
N LEU A 64 -7.11 1.61 2.21
CA LEU A 64 -7.98 1.15 1.13
C LEU A 64 -9.47 1.25 1.50
N GLU A 65 -9.82 0.94 2.75
CA GLU A 65 -11.19 1.09 3.25
C GLU A 65 -11.61 2.56 3.35
N ALA A 66 -10.68 3.45 3.73
CA ALA A 66 -10.95 4.87 3.89
C ALA A 66 -11.00 5.64 2.57
N ASP A 67 -10.25 5.22 1.55
CA ASP A 67 -10.10 5.94 0.28
C ASP A 67 -9.98 4.96 -0.89
N HIS A 68 -11.12 4.64 -1.49
CA HIS A 68 -11.22 3.76 -2.66
C HIS A 68 -12.25 4.22 -3.71
N GLU A 69 -12.88 5.37 -3.52
CA GLU A 69 -13.91 5.88 -4.43
C GLU A 69 -13.42 5.97 -5.89
N PHE A 70 -12.17 6.35 -6.10
CA PHE A 70 -11.59 6.45 -7.45
C PHE A 70 -11.50 5.08 -8.15
N LEU A 71 -11.45 3.97 -7.42
CA LEU A 71 -11.41 2.62 -7.96
C LEU A 71 -12.77 2.18 -8.53
N LEU A 72 -13.86 2.78 -8.04
CA LEU A 72 -15.22 2.45 -8.49
C LEU A 72 -15.58 3.10 -9.83
N ALA A 73 -14.73 3.99 -10.33
CA ALA A 73 -14.97 4.68 -11.60
C ALA A 73 -15.07 3.68 -12.76
N GLY A 74 -16.15 3.77 -13.53
CA GLY A 74 -16.39 2.93 -14.70
C GLY A 74 -16.71 1.47 -14.39
N ASP A 75 -17.09 1.16 -13.13
CA ASP A 75 -17.44 -0.20 -12.66
C ASP A 75 -16.31 -1.25 -12.89
N VAL A 76 -15.05 -0.79 -12.92
CA VAL A 76 -13.89 -1.67 -13.06
C VAL A 76 -13.65 -2.47 -11.79
N PHE A 77 -13.67 -1.78 -10.64
CA PHE A 77 -13.77 -2.40 -9.33
C PHE A 77 -15.19 -2.20 -8.79
N THR A 78 -15.71 -3.21 -8.12
CA THR A 78 -17.01 -3.13 -7.44
C THR A 78 -16.79 -3.05 -5.92
N PRO A 79 -17.72 -2.44 -5.16
CA PRO A 79 -17.61 -2.45 -3.69
C PRO A 79 -17.45 -3.86 -3.12
N ASP A 80 -18.20 -4.82 -3.63
CA ASP A 80 -18.14 -6.23 -3.27
C ASP A 80 -16.74 -6.84 -3.48
N LEU A 81 -16.08 -6.51 -4.61
CA LEU A 81 -14.72 -6.96 -4.87
C LEU A 81 -13.73 -6.37 -3.85
N ILE A 82 -13.86 -5.08 -3.52
CA ILE A 82 -12.98 -4.41 -2.57
C ILE A 82 -13.19 -4.98 -1.17
N GLU A 83 -14.43 -5.13 -0.72
CA GLU A 83 -14.77 -5.72 0.58
C GLU A 83 -14.21 -7.14 0.71
N THR A 84 -14.47 -7.98 -0.29
CA THR A 84 -13.97 -9.37 -0.31
C THR A 84 -12.44 -9.42 -0.27
N TRP A 85 -11.77 -8.53 -1.02
CA TRP A 85 -10.31 -8.45 -1.02
C TRP A 85 -9.76 -8.04 0.35
N VAL A 86 -10.36 -7.03 0.97
CA VAL A 86 -9.97 -6.57 2.31
C VAL A 86 -10.17 -7.67 3.34
N GLU A 87 -11.32 -8.34 3.34
CA GLU A 87 -11.61 -9.44 4.26
C GLU A 87 -10.58 -10.58 4.13
N LEU A 88 -10.28 -11.00 2.90
CA LEU A 88 -9.29 -12.03 2.63
C LEU A 88 -7.90 -11.63 3.15
N LYS A 89 -7.47 -10.39 2.91
CA LYS A 89 -6.16 -9.90 3.35
C LYS A 89 -6.07 -9.65 4.85
N ARG A 90 -7.16 -9.27 5.51
CA ARG A 90 -7.22 -9.21 6.97
C ARG A 90 -7.14 -10.61 7.60
N GLY A 91 -7.71 -11.63 6.95
CA GLY A 91 -7.52 -13.02 7.34
C GLY A 91 -6.06 -13.48 7.25
N ASP A 92 -5.37 -13.14 6.15
CA ASP A 92 -3.93 -13.42 5.97
C ASP A 92 -3.10 -12.74 7.08
N LEU A 93 -3.39 -11.47 7.37
CA LEU A 93 -2.73 -10.69 8.42
C LEU A 93 -2.92 -11.33 9.80
N ALA A 94 -4.16 -11.66 10.16
CA ALA A 94 -4.48 -12.32 11.43
C ALA A 94 -3.78 -13.67 11.56
N ALA A 95 -3.76 -14.47 10.49
CA ALA A 95 -3.08 -15.75 10.47
C ALA A 95 -1.56 -15.62 10.66
N LEU A 96 -0.94 -14.59 10.10
CA LEU A 96 0.48 -14.29 10.29
C LEU A 96 0.77 -13.85 11.73
N GLN A 97 -0.04 -12.94 12.28
CA GLN A 97 0.14 -12.42 13.64
C GLN A 97 -0.04 -13.47 14.75
N GLN A 98 -0.76 -14.56 14.46
CA GLN A 98 -0.94 -15.68 15.40
C GLN A 98 0.20 -16.70 15.36
N ARG A 99 1.23 -16.47 14.55
CA ARG A 99 2.37 -17.37 14.41
C ARG A 99 3.65 -16.67 14.83
N PRO A 100 4.54 -17.33 15.61
CA PRO A 100 5.81 -16.72 15.99
C PRO A 100 6.66 -16.45 14.75
N HIS A 101 7.27 -15.26 14.72
CA HIS A 101 8.24 -14.92 13.69
C HIS A 101 9.59 -15.60 14.02
N PRO A 102 10.35 -16.10 13.02
CA PRO A 102 11.67 -16.72 13.29
C PRO A 102 12.61 -15.84 14.13
N TYR A 103 12.59 -14.53 13.97
CA TYR A 103 13.40 -13.60 14.75
C TYR A 103 13.02 -13.55 16.25
N GLU A 104 11.81 -13.95 16.62
CA GLU A 104 11.41 -14.05 18.03
C GLU A 104 12.20 -15.13 18.77
N PHE A 105 12.67 -16.17 18.07
CA PHE A 105 13.56 -17.16 18.66
C PHE A 105 14.92 -16.55 19.01
N ASP A 106 15.47 -15.67 18.16
CA ASP A 106 16.73 -14.97 18.44
C ASP A 106 16.57 -14.00 19.62
N LEU A 107 15.39 -13.36 19.75
CA LEU A 107 15.14 -12.39 20.82
C LEU A 107 14.84 -13.04 22.18
N TYR A 108 14.16 -14.20 22.20
CA TYR A 108 13.55 -14.70 23.44
C TYR A 108 13.95 -16.13 23.82
N TYR A 109 14.72 -16.83 23.02
CA TYR A 109 15.03 -18.25 23.28
C TYR A 109 16.20 -18.45 24.25
N ASP A 110 17.02 -17.42 24.48
CA ASP A 110 18.22 -17.47 25.35
C ASP A 110 18.17 -16.40 26.44
N ILE A 111 17.07 -16.42 27.21
CA ILE A 111 16.85 -15.57 28.39
C ILE A 111 16.94 -16.39 29.66
#